data_c514543445d7b664af76dadc638ab727
#
_entry.id   c514543445d7b664af76dadc638ab727
#
_cell.length_a   1.000
_cell.length_b   1.000
_cell.length_c   1.000
_cell.angle_alpha   90.00
_cell.angle_beta   90.00
_cell.angle_gamma   90.00
#
_symmetry.space_group_name_H-M   'P 1'
#
loop_
_entity.id
_entity.type
_entity.pdbx_description
1 polymer ?
#
loop_
_entity_poly.entity_id
_entity_poly.type
_entity_poly.pdbx_seq_one_letter_code
_entity_poly.pdbx_strand_id
1 'polypeptide(L)'
;MTPTSKKRKSALLQNLVRDKVLKAFPHLKKKDVLTAPTGQNGPDILLSKVAKKLVGVNWEIKNQNKCKKVYDFYRQASKNTKLIPAVVMKMNTRSPLAVVDLDDFIKLIKD
;
A
#
# COMPACT_ATOMS: atom_id res chain seq x y z
N MET A 1 4.86 -2.64 -22.83
CA MET A 1 5.51 -1.66 -21.94
C MET A 1 6.96 -2.05 -21.71
N THR A 2 7.87 -1.09 -21.82
CA THR A 2 9.30 -1.36 -21.64
C THR A 2 9.61 -1.58 -20.15
N PRO A 3 10.71 -2.30 -19.82
CA PRO A 3 11.12 -2.45 -18.42
C PRO A 3 11.35 -1.12 -17.72
N THR A 4 11.86 -0.11 -18.44
CA THR A 4 12.08 1.24 -17.89
C THR A 4 10.76 1.88 -17.47
N SER A 5 9.71 1.75 -18.29
CA SER A 5 8.39 2.28 -17.95
C SER A 5 7.79 1.59 -16.73
N LYS A 6 7.96 0.26 -16.62
CA LYS A 6 7.49 -0.50 -15.45
C LYS A 6 8.21 -0.06 -14.17
N LYS A 7 9.53 0.10 -14.24
CA LYS A 7 10.33 0.57 -13.10
C LYS A 7 9.91 1.97 -12.66
N ARG A 8 9.65 2.86 -13.63
CA ARG A 8 9.20 4.22 -13.34
C ARG A 8 7.84 4.22 -12.62
N LYS A 9 6.89 3.42 -13.08
CA LYS A 9 5.56 3.33 -12.45
C LYS A 9 5.66 2.77 -11.04
N SER A 10 6.50 1.77 -10.82
CA SER A 10 6.71 1.21 -9.48
C SER A 10 7.35 2.24 -8.56
N ALA A 11 8.34 2.98 -9.04
CA ALA A 11 9.00 4.03 -8.26
C ALA A 11 8.02 5.15 -7.90
N LEU A 12 7.17 5.56 -8.83
CA LEU A 12 6.15 6.58 -8.56
C LEU A 12 5.17 6.11 -7.49
N LEU A 13 4.76 4.84 -7.55
CA LEU A 13 3.84 4.29 -6.55
C LEU A 13 4.50 4.20 -5.18
N GLN A 14 5.78 3.78 -5.11
CA GLN A 14 6.54 3.79 -3.86
C GLN A 14 6.60 5.19 -3.26
N ASN A 15 6.90 6.19 -4.08
CA ASN A 15 6.97 7.59 -3.64
C ASN A 15 5.61 8.07 -3.12
N LEU A 16 4.54 7.69 -3.81
CA LEU A 16 3.19 8.04 -3.39
C LEU A 16 2.86 7.45 -2.01
N VAL A 17 3.18 6.19 -1.79
CA VAL A 17 2.93 5.53 -0.49
C VAL A 17 3.76 6.20 0.61
N ARG A 18 5.05 6.44 0.36
CA ARG A 18 5.93 7.13 1.32
C ARG A 18 5.33 8.49 1.71
N ASP A 19 4.90 9.28 0.73
CA ASP A 19 4.40 10.62 0.99
C ASP A 19 3.08 10.59 1.78
N LYS A 20 2.21 9.63 1.48
CA LYS A 20 0.95 9.45 2.22
C LYS A 20 1.21 9.04 3.66
N VAL A 21 2.19 8.16 3.90
CA VAL A 21 2.56 7.75 5.25
C VAL A 21 3.12 8.94 6.02
N LEU A 22 4.03 9.70 5.43
CA LEU A 22 4.60 10.90 6.08
C LEU A 22 3.53 11.93 6.42
N LYS A 23 2.55 12.12 5.54
CA LYS A 23 1.46 13.06 5.79
C LYS A 23 0.56 12.58 6.93
N ALA A 24 0.29 11.27 7.00
CA ALA A 24 -0.59 10.71 8.02
C ALA A 24 0.06 10.65 9.41
N PHE A 25 1.39 10.58 9.47
CA PHE A 25 2.15 10.50 10.71
C PHE A 25 3.10 11.70 10.83
N PRO A 26 2.58 12.87 11.19
CA PRO A 26 3.35 14.13 11.13
C PRO A 26 4.55 14.18 12.06
N HIS A 27 4.65 13.29 13.06
CA HIS A 27 5.83 13.20 13.92
C HIS A 27 7.02 12.55 13.23
N LEU A 28 6.79 11.85 12.11
CA LEU A 28 7.87 11.22 11.36
C LEU A 28 8.52 12.22 10.41
N LYS A 29 9.83 12.12 10.27
CA LYS A 29 10.63 12.94 9.36
C LYS A 29 10.92 12.13 8.09
N LYS A 30 11.38 12.82 7.03
CA LYS A 30 11.70 12.15 5.76
C LYS A 30 12.67 10.98 5.94
N LYS A 31 13.62 11.10 6.87
CA LYS A 31 14.60 10.03 7.14
C LYS A 31 13.97 8.78 7.76
N ASP A 32 12.77 8.90 8.33
CA ASP A 32 12.09 7.78 8.98
C ASP A 32 11.36 6.87 8.01
N VAL A 33 11.03 7.38 6.81
CA VAL A 33 10.26 6.64 5.79
C VAL A 33 10.94 6.85 4.45
N LEU A 34 11.65 5.84 3.98
CA LEU A 34 12.43 5.91 2.73
C LEU A 34 11.94 4.84 1.76
N THR A 35 12.07 5.12 0.46
CA THR A 35 11.83 4.10 -0.55
C THR A 35 13.08 3.25 -0.70
N ALA A 36 12.90 1.93 -0.88
CA ALA A 36 14.01 1.02 -1.10
C ALA A 36 14.54 1.18 -2.54
N PRO A 37 15.88 1.05 -2.73
CA PRO A 37 16.44 1.04 -4.08
C PRO A 37 15.89 -0.12 -4.91
N THR A 38 15.77 0.10 -6.21
CA THR A 38 15.27 -0.90 -7.14
C THR A 38 16.16 -2.15 -7.11
N GLY A 39 15.53 -3.32 -7.02
CA GLY A 39 16.23 -4.60 -7.09
C GLY A 39 16.78 -5.11 -5.77
N GLN A 40 16.59 -4.38 -4.67
CA GLN A 40 17.00 -4.88 -3.36
C GLN A 40 15.96 -5.84 -2.80
N ASN A 41 16.44 -6.84 -2.07
CA ASN A 41 15.59 -7.72 -1.29
C ASN A 41 15.08 -6.98 -0.06
N GLY A 42 13.89 -7.38 0.41
CA GLY A 42 13.29 -6.79 1.60
C GLY A 42 12.11 -5.90 1.28
N PRO A 43 11.62 -5.14 2.25
CA PRO A 43 10.43 -4.30 2.06
C PRO A 43 10.69 -3.17 1.08
N ASP A 44 9.63 -2.75 0.39
CA ASP A 44 9.71 -1.65 -0.58
C ASP A 44 9.78 -0.27 0.09
N ILE A 45 9.34 -0.17 1.32
CA ILE A 45 9.42 1.05 2.13
C ILE A 45 10.28 0.72 3.36
N LEU A 46 11.33 1.52 3.56
CA LEU A 46 12.25 1.35 4.69
C LEU A 46 11.83 2.26 5.84
N LEU A 47 11.50 1.66 6.98
CA LEU A 47 11.03 2.38 8.15
C LEU A 47 12.11 2.40 9.24
N SER A 48 12.32 3.56 9.87
CA SER A 48 13.15 3.67 11.07
C SER A 48 12.49 2.95 12.24
N LYS A 49 13.19 2.80 13.36
CA LYS A 49 12.61 2.18 14.56
C LYS A 49 11.35 2.89 15.02
N VAL A 50 11.37 4.21 15.03
CA VAL A 50 10.21 5.01 15.41
C VAL A 50 9.05 4.77 14.44
N ALA A 51 9.35 4.80 13.14
CA ALA A 51 8.33 4.57 12.11
C ALA A 51 7.74 3.17 12.21
N LYS A 52 8.54 2.16 12.48
CA LYS A 52 8.04 0.79 12.66
C LYS A 52 7.01 0.71 13.78
N LYS A 53 7.24 1.42 14.87
CA LYS A 53 6.31 1.44 15.99
C LYS A 53 5.01 2.15 15.64
N LEU A 54 5.11 3.32 15.00
CA LEU A 54 3.94 4.15 14.70
C LEU A 54 3.11 3.62 13.55
N VAL A 55 3.77 3.23 12.45
CA VAL A 55 3.09 2.77 11.23
C VAL A 55 2.68 1.31 11.34
N GLY A 56 3.61 0.46 11.76
CA GLY A 56 3.34 -0.95 12.04
C GLY A 56 2.97 -1.79 10.83
N VAL A 57 3.33 -1.36 9.62
CA VAL A 57 2.98 -2.06 8.38
C VAL A 57 4.24 -2.31 7.56
N ASN A 58 4.37 -3.53 7.06
CA ASN A 58 5.42 -3.90 6.12
C ASN A 58 4.86 -3.79 4.70
N TRP A 59 5.41 -2.88 3.91
CA TRP A 59 4.83 -2.49 2.63
C TRP A 59 5.45 -3.24 1.47
N GLU A 60 4.63 -3.93 0.69
CA GLU A 60 4.99 -4.50 -0.61
C GLU A 60 4.25 -3.71 -1.68
N ILE A 61 4.97 -3.15 -2.64
CA ILE A 61 4.40 -2.23 -3.64
C ILE A 61 4.44 -2.90 -5.01
N LYS A 62 3.26 -3.09 -5.60
CA LYS A 62 3.13 -3.68 -6.94
C LYS A 62 2.23 -2.81 -7.81
N ASN A 63 2.76 -2.35 -8.93
CA ASN A 63 1.97 -1.71 -9.97
C ASN A 63 1.78 -2.72 -11.09
N GLN A 64 0.56 -3.25 -11.23
CA GLN A 64 0.30 -4.20 -12.30
C GLN A 64 -1.08 -4.00 -12.91
N ASN A 65 -1.18 -4.32 -14.20
CA ASN A 65 -2.40 -4.09 -14.98
C ASN A 65 -3.35 -5.29 -14.97
N LYS A 66 -3.00 -6.39 -14.31
CA LYS A 66 -3.76 -7.65 -14.40
C LYS A 66 -4.51 -7.96 -13.10
N CYS A 67 -5.17 -6.98 -12.52
CA CYS A 67 -5.97 -7.18 -11.30
C CYS A 67 -7.37 -6.57 -11.41
N LYS A 68 -7.94 -6.58 -12.63
CA LYS A 68 -9.24 -5.98 -12.89
C LYS A 68 -10.35 -6.55 -12.00
N LYS A 69 -10.35 -7.88 -11.77
CA LYS A 69 -11.38 -8.50 -10.94
C LYS A 69 -11.38 -7.99 -9.51
N VAL A 70 -10.20 -7.70 -8.95
CA VAL A 70 -10.09 -7.14 -7.61
C VAL A 70 -10.78 -5.77 -7.55
N TYR A 71 -10.53 -4.93 -8.55
CA TYR A 71 -11.20 -3.62 -8.64
C TYR A 71 -12.70 -3.76 -8.87
N ASP A 72 -13.13 -4.74 -9.64
CA ASP A 72 -14.57 -4.98 -9.85
C ASP A 72 -15.24 -5.37 -8.54
N PHE A 73 -14.64 -6.24 -7.75
CA PHE A 73 -15.15 -6.62 -6.44
C PHE A 73 -15.19 -5.42 -5.50
N TYR A 74 -14.13 -4.62 -5.51
CA TYR A 74 -14.05 -3.43 -4.66
C TYR A 74 -15.15 -2.43 -5.04
N ARG A 75 -15.41 -2.25 -6.34
CA ARG A 75 -16.49 -1.37 -6.80
C ARG A 75 -17.84 -1.84 -6.26
N GLN A 76 -18.09 -3.16 -6.25
CA GLN A 76 -19.32 -3.70 -5.67
C GLN A 76 -19.43 -3.38 -4.19
N ALA A 77 -18.34 -3.53 -3.44
CA ALA A 77 -18.33 -3.21 -2.01
C ALA A 77 -18.55 -1.72 -1.74
N SER A 78 -18.21 -0.88 -2.71
CA SER A 78 -18.32 0.59 -2.57
C SER A 78 -19.72 1.13 -2.87
N LYS A 79 -20.62 0.32 -3.43
CA LYS A 79 -21.94 0.80 -3.87
C LYS A 79 -22.82 1.16 -2.67
N ASN A 80 -23.46 2.32 -2.78
CA ASN A 80 -24.52 2.75 -1.85
C ASN A 80 -24.11 2.72 -0.38
N THR A 81 -22.84 2.99 -0.08
CA THR A 81 -22.38 3.00 1.31
C THR A 81 -21.45 4.19 1.55
N LYS A 82 -21.49 4.71 2.77
CA LYS A 82 -20.51 5.68 3.28
C LYS A 82 -19.47 5.01 4.18
N LEU A 83 -19.62 3.70 4.38
CA LEU A 83 -18.66 2.94 5.18
C LEU A 83 -17.42 2.65 4.34
N ILE A 84 -16.31 2.33 5.01
CA ILE A 84 -15.09 1.93 4.33
C ILE A 84 -15.33 0.59 3.66
N PRO A 85 -15.23 0.51 2.32
CA PRO A 85 -15.39 -0.78 1.64
C PRO A 85 -14.19 -1.69 1.93
N ALA A 86 -14.46 -2.98 2.05
CA ALA A 86 -13.41 -3.98 2.19
C ALA A 86 -13.84 -5.24 1.44
N VAL A 87 -12.91 -5.82 0.69
CA VAL A 87 -13.13 -7.09 0.01
C VAL A 87 -12.29 -8.14 0.69
N VAL A 88 -12.92 -9.23 1.14
CA VAL A 88 -12.20 -10.36 1.70
C VAL A 88 -12.08 -11.41 0.61
N MET A 89 -10.87 -11.84 0.32
CA MET A 89 -10.58 -12.81 -0.73
C MET A 89 -9.79 -13.98 -0.16
N LYS A 90 -10.07 -15.15 -0.65
CA LYS A 90 -9.38 -16.37 -0.17
C LYS A 90 -9.21 -17.35 -1.32
N MET A 91 -8.04 -17.93 -1.41
CA MET A 91 -7.79 -19.11 -2.22
C MET A 91 -7.84 -20.36 -1.32
N ASN A 92 -8.11 -21.51 -1.93
CA ASN A 92 -8.10 -22.78 -1.18
C ASN A 92 -6.73 -22.96 -0.52
N THR A 93 -6.73 -23.41 0.72
CA THR A 93 -5.54 -23.69 1.54
C THR A 93 -4.70 -22.46 1.89
N ARG A 94 -5.19 -21.24 1.61
CA ARG A 94 -4.51 -19.99 1.96
C ARG A 94 -5.33 -19.19 2.95
N SER A 95 -4.67 -18.36 3.73
CA SER A 95 -5.35 -17.46 4.66
C SER A 95 -6.11 -16.37 3.89
N PRO A 96 -7.29 -15.95 4.38
CA PRO A 96 -8.00 -14.83 3.75
C PRO A 96 -7.21 -13.53 3.82
N LEU A 97 -7.35 -12.70 2.78
CA LEU A 97 -6.76 -11.37 2.71
C LEU A 97 -7.86 -10.34 2.57
N ALA A 98 -7.62 -9.15 3.07
CA ALA A 98 -8.54 -8.02 2.91
C ALA A 98 -7.96 -7.01 1.93
N VAL A 99 -8.79 -6.50 1.03
CA VAL A 99 -8.44 -5.44 0.08
C VAL A 99 -9.22 -4.19 0.46
N VAL A 100 -8.49 -3.11 0.70
CA VAL A 100 -9.03 -1.83 1.12
C VAL A 100 -8.35 -0.73 0.33
N ASP A 101 -9.05 0.36 0.05
CA ASP A 101 -8.44 1.54 -0.56
C ASP A 101 -7.27 2.04 0.31
N LEU A 102 -6.18 2.45 -0.34
CA LEU A 102 -4.97 2.85 0.37
C LEU A 102 -5.23 4.00 1.36
N ASP A 103 -5.95 5.03 0.94
CA ASP A 103 -6.22 6.16 1.82
C ASP A 103 -7.08 5.76 3.02
N ASP A 104 -8.08 4.90 2.80
CA ASP A 104 -8.90 4.37 3.88
C ASP A 104 -8.10 3.50 4.83
N PHE A 105 -7.20 2.68 4.29
CA PHE A 105 -6.31 1.85 5.11
C PHE A 105 -5.43 2.71 6.01
N ILE A 106 -4.85 3.77 5.46
CA ILE A 106 -3.99 4.67 6.23
C ILE A 106 -4.79 5.35 7.34
N LYS A 107 -6.04 5.74 7.08
CA LYS A 107 -6.92 6.30 8.12
C LYS A 107 -7.15 5.30 9.26
N LEU A 108 -7.27 4.03 8.94
CA LEU A 108 -7.49 2.99 9.96
C LEU A 108 -6.27 2.79 10.86
N ILE A 109 -5.06 2.95 10.32
CA ILE A 109 -3.83 2.64 11.07
C ILE A 109 -3.22 3.84 11.79
N LYS A 110 -3.61 5.08 11.45
CA LYS A 110 -2.92 6.27 11.96
C LYS A 110 -3.26 6.62 13.40
N ASP A 111 -4.23 5.99 14.00
CA ASP A 111 -4.59 6.24 15.41
C ASP A 111 -4.00 5.20 16.33
#